data_8a22b0102151aea0ded49045a962d70b
#
_entry.id   8a22b0102151aea0ded49045a962d70b
#
_cell.length_a   1.000
_cell.length_b   1.000
_cell.length_c   1.000
_cell.angle_alpha   90.00
_cell.angle_beta   90.00
_cell.angle_gamma   90.00
#
_symmetry.space_group_name_H-M   'P 1'
#
loop_
_entity.id
_entity.type
_entity.pdbx_description
1 polymer ?
#
loop_
_entity_poly.entity_id
_entity_poly.type
_entity_poly.pdbx_seq_one_letter_code
_entity_poly.pdbx_strand_id
1 'polypeptide(L)'
;PTPTHLNYTLFHPVGVCALISPWNVPFMTSTWKVAPCLAFGNTAVLKMSELSPMSAARLGELALEAGIPPGVLNLVHGYGKEAGEPLVRHKDVRAVSFTGSTLTGNRIVQAAGLKKFSMELGGKSPFVIFDDADFERALDAAVFMIFSNNGERCTAGSRILVQQSIYAKFVDRFVERAKKIRVGDPLDEQTIVGPMISKAHLAKVRHYIELGSKEGASLLCGGLAQPDLPERVKRGNYVLPTVFADVDNRMQIAQDEIFGPVACLIPFKDEAHAIALANDIQYGLSSYVWTESVGRAHRVAAAIEAGMCFVN
;
A
#
# COMPACT_ATOMS: atom_id res chain seq x y z
N PRO A 1 -37.76 -22.10 11.09
CA PRO A 1 -37.62 -23.42 11.74
C PRO A 1 -38.98 -23.85 12.33
N THR A 2 -39.31 -25.06 12.12
CA THR A 2 -40.48 -25.70 12.75
C THR A 2 -39.96 -26.76 13.75
N PRO A 3 -40.79 -27.26 14.69
CA PRO A 3 -40.36 -28.31 15.63
C PRO A 3 -39.83 -29.60 14.98
N THR A 4 -40.08 -29.78 13.70
CA THR A 4 -39.67 -30.97 12.91
C THR A 4 -38.44 -30.70 12.01
N HIS A 5 -37.88 -29.46 12.02
CA HIS A 5 -36.76 -29.08 11.12
C HIS A 5 -35.63 -28.49 11.93
N LEU A 6 -34.44 -29.08 11.77
CA LEU A 6 -33.17 -28.55 12.31
C LEU A 6 -32.34 -27.95 11.18
N ASN A 7 -32.07 -26.62 11.26
CA ASN A 7 -31.20 -25.91 10.35
C ASN A 7 -29.99 -25.37 11.11
N TYR A 8 -28.79 -25.69 10.67
CA TYR A 8 -27.55 -25.17 11.23
C TYR A 8 -26.48 -25.00 10.16
N THR A 9 -25.50 -24.15 10.42
CA THR A 9 -24.36 -23.91 9.54
C THR A 9 -23.13 -24.59 10.13
N LEU A 10 -22.38 -25.30 9.27
CA LEU A 10 -21.09 -25.86 9.60
C LEU A 10 -19.99 -25.14 8.79
N PHE A 11 -18.88 -24.86 9.45
CA PHE A 11 -17.69 -24.34 8.79
C PHE A 11 -16.70 -25.49 8.59
N HIS A 12 -16.24 -25.64 7.35
CA HIS A 12 -15.22 -26.60 6.97
C HIS A 12 -14.03 -25.91 6.32
N PRO A 13 -12.81 -26.47 6.41
CA PRO A 13 -11.67 -26.02 5.63
C PRO A 13 -12.01 -25.95 4.15
N VAL A 14 -11.51 -24.93 3.46
CA VAL A 14 -11.69 -24.77 2.01
C VAL A 14 -10.86 -25.81 1.25
N GLY A 15 -9.72 -26.22 1.82
CA GLY A 15 -8.76 -27.16 1.24
C GLY A 15 -7.44 -26.49 0.89
N VAL A 16 -6.96 -26.68 -0.34
CA VAL A 16 -5.69 -26.11 -0.80
C VAL A 16 -5.86 -24.63 -1.17
N CYS A 17 -5.06 -23.76 -0.59
CA CYS A 17 -5.06 -22.33 -0.83
C CYS A 17 -3.75 -21.88 -1.53
N ALA A 18 -3.88 -21.11 -2.59
CA ALA A 18 -2.77 -20.37 -3.18
C ALA A 18 -2.61 -19.02 -2.48
N LEU A 19 -1.48 -18.78 -1.88
CA LEU A 19 -1.15 -17.54 -1.17
C LEU A 19 -0.05 -16.83 -1.93
N ILE A 20 -0.30 -15.60 -2.39
CA ILE A 20 0.66 -14.84 -3.21
C ILE A 20 0.91 -13.49 -2.55
N SER A 21 2.16 -13.24 -2.20
CA SER A 21 2.59 -12.04 -1.47
C SER A 21 3.56 -11.18 -2.27
N PRO A 22 3.49 -9.83 -2.12
CA PRO A 22 4.34 -8.88 -2.80
C PRO A 22 5.71 -8.74 -2.12
N TRP A 23 6.51 -7.81 -2.64
CA TRP A 23 7.90 -7.58 -2.22
C TRP A 23 8.07 -6.50 -1.13
N ASN A 24 7.10 -5.60 -0.95
CA ASN A 24 7.28 -4.37 -0.15
C ASN A 24 7.26 -4.59 1.38
N VAL A 25 6.48 -5.55 1.85
CA VAL A 25 6.41 -5.96 3.27
C VAL A 25 6.29 -7.49 3.34
N PRO A 26 7.33 -8.21 2.88
CA PRO A 26 7.23 -9.63 2.51
C PRO A 26 6.84 -10.55 3.67
N PHE A 27 7.45 -10.40 4.85
CA PHE A 27 7.13 -11.22 6.00
C PHE A 27 5.70 -10.98 6.51
N MET A 28 5.34 -9.70 6.67
CA MET A 28 4.01 -9.30 7.16
C MET A 28 2.89 -9.82 6.25
N THR A 29 2.99 -9.60 4.94
CA THR A 29 1.95 -10.05 3.99
C THR A 29 1.89 -11.58 3.86
N SER A 30 3.00 -12.28 4.06
CA SER A 30 3.01 -13.74 4.12
C SER A 30 2.29 -14.25 5.36
N THR A 31 2.60 -13.71 6.54
CA THR A 31 1.99 -14.13 7.80
C THR A 31 0.49 -13.81 7.83
N TRP A 32 0.05 -12.68 7.29
CA TRP A 32 -1.38 -12.32 7.17
C TRP A 32 -2.19 -13.34 6.35
N LYS A 33 -1.54 -14.06 5.44
CA LYS A 33 -2.18 -15.09 4.62
C LYS A 33 -2.02 -16.48 5.22
N VAL A 34 -0.82 -16.83 5.67
CA VAL A 34 -0.48 -18.14 6.19
C VAL A 34 -1.21 -18.42 7.51
N ALA A 35 -1.16 -17.48 8.46
CA ALA A 35 -1.72 -17.68 9.78
C ALA A 35 -3.23 -18.01 9.75
N PRO A 36 -4.12 -17.20 9.13
CA PRO A 36 -5.53 -17.55 9.06
C PRO A 36 -5.79 -18.79 8.20
N CYS A 37 -5.02 -19.01 7.12
CA CYS A 37 -5.17 -20.20 6.30
C CYS A 37 -4.98 -21.47 7.12
N LEU A 38 -3.90 -21.57 7.88
CA LEU A 38 -3.59 -22.73 8.70
C LEU A 38 -4.51 -22.85 9.92
N ALA A 39 -4.84 -21.72 10.57
CA ALA A 39 -5.72 -21.71 11.74
C ALA A 39 -7.12 -22.27 11.45
N PHE A 40 -7.60 -22.13 10.21
CA PHE A 40 -8.87 -22.69 9.76
C PHE A 40 -8.74 -24.08 9.09
N GLY A 41 -7.63 -24.79 9.32
CA GLY A 41 -7.43 -26.18 8.89
C GLY A 41 -7.15 -26.37 7.41
N ASN A 42 -6.74 -25.32 6.69
CA ASN A 42 -6.39 -25.40 5.27
C ASN A 42 -4.92 -25.77 5.08
N THR A 43 -4.56 -26.17 3.87
CA THR A 43 -3.17 -26.28 3.42
C THR A 43 -2.84 -25.14 2.46
N ALA A 44 -1.59 -24.74 2.43
CA ALA A 44 -1.15 -23.58 1.68
C ALA A 44 0.01 -23.88 0.73
N VAL A 45 -0.05 -23.26 -0.45
CA VAL A 45 1.11 -23.06 -1.33
C VAL A 45 1.38 -21.57 -1.37
N LEU A 46 2.48 -21.14 -0.74
CA LEU A 46 2.90 -19.72 -0.67
C LEU A 46 3.89 -19.41 -1.79
N LYS A 47 3.54 -18.44 -2.63
CA LYS A 47 4.42 -17.88 -3.66
C LYS A 47 4.75 -16.43 -3.31
N MET A 48 6.01 -16.18 -3.00
CA MET A 48 6.53 -14.83 -2.79
C MET A 48 6.92 -14.15 -4.09
N SER A 49 7.06 -12.81 -4.03
CA SER A 49 7.77 -12.09 -5.08
C SER A 49 9.21 -12.60 -5.19
N GLU A 50 9.68 -12.72 -6.42
CA GLU A 50 11.07 -13.08 -6.74
C GLU A 50 12.08 -12.03 -6.24
N LEU A 51 11.62 -10.82 -5.95
CA LEU A 51 12.45 -9.72 -5.43
C LEU A 51 12.72 -9.82 -3.92
N SER A 52 11.91 -10.57 -3.15
CA SER A 52 12.02 -10.65 -1.69
C SER A 52 11.64 -12.03 -1.13
N PRO A 53 12.27 -13.13 -1.60
CA PRO A 53 11.85 -14.49 -1.22
C PRO A 53 12.34 -14.95 0.15
N MET A 54 13.41 -14.35 0.68
CA MET A 54 14.16 -14.90 1.82
C MET A 54 13.36 -14.97 3.12
N SER A 55 12.54 -13.96 3.42
CA SER A 55 11.73 -13.94 4.65
C SER A 55 10.66 -15.02 4.64
N ALA A 56 10.10 -15.35 3.47
CA ALA A 56 9.14 -16.44 3.36
C ALA A 56 9.84 -17.81 3.45
N ALA A 57 11.05 -17.97 2.89
CA ALA A 57 11.84 -19.17 3.08
C ALA A 57 12.04 -19.45 4.59
N ARG A 58 12.47 -18.41 5.34
CA ARG A 58 12.63 -18.53 6.80
C ARG A 58 11.31 -18.83 7.51
N LEU A 59 10.18 -18.26 7.07
CA LEU A 59 8.86 -18.62 7.61
C LEU A 59 8.54 -20.10 7.44
N GLY A 60 8.87 -20.69 6.29
CA GLY A 60 8.69 -22.13 6.04
C GLY A 60 9.51 -23.01 6.99
N GLU A 61 10.79 -22.65 7.22
CA GLU A 61 11.66 -23.32 8.18
C GLU A 61 11.09 -23.23 9.60
N LEU A 62 10.71 -22.02 10.04
CA LEU A 62 10.10 -21.81 11.35
C LEU A 62 8.78 -22.58 11.54
N ALA A 63 7.99 -22.74 10.48
CA ALA A 63 6.77 -23.53 10.54
C ALA A 63 7.08 -25.02 10.83
N LEU A 64 8.11 -25.58 10.19
CA LEU A 64 8.57 -26.97 10.47
C LEU A 64 9.15 -27.08 11.89
N GLU A 65 9.98 -26.12 12.32
CA GLU A 65 10.54 -26.08 13.68
C GLU A 65 9.42 -26.02 14.75
N ALA A 66 8.32 -25.32 14.45
CA ALA A 66 7.13 -25.20 15.30
C ALA A 66 6.22 -26.45 15.28
N GLY A 67 6.57 -27.47 14.51
CA GLY A 67 5.79 -28.72 14.43
C GLY A 67 4.64 -28.70 13.42
N ILE A 68 4.56 -27.75 12.52
CA ILE A 68 3.61 -27.80 11.40
C ILE A 68 4.00 -29.00 10.51
N PRO A 69 3.09 -29.96 10.25
CA PRO A 69 3.44 -31.14 9.48
C PRO A 69 3.93 -30.80 8.06
N PRO A 70 4.93 -31.53 7.52
CA PRO A 70 5.33 -31.40 6.13
C PRO A 70 4.15 -31.51 5.17
N GLY A 71 4.11 -30.62 4.16
CA GLY A 71 3.03 -30.57 3.17
C GLY A 71 1.84 -29.68 3.56
N VAL A 72 1.75 -29.21 4.81
CA VAL A 72 0.70 -28.27 5.22
C VAL A 72 1.00 -26.86 4.73
N LEU A 73 2.24 -26.40 4.85
CA LEU A 73 2.74 -25.16 4.25
C LEU A 73 3.85 -25.49 3.26
N ASN A 74 3.63 -25.13 2.00
CA ASN A 74 4.57 -25.35 0.92
C ASN A 74 4.96 -24.01 0.31
N LEU A 75 6.24 -23.85 -0.05
CA LEU A 75 6.74 -22.64 -0.69
C LEU A 75 7.14 -22.96 -2.12
N VAL A 76 6.77 -22.06 -3.03
CA VAL A 76 7.24 -22.09 -4.42
C VAL A 76 7.83 -20.74 -4.79
N HIS A 77 8.98 -20.77 -5.44
CA HIS A 77 9.68 -19.61 -5.96
C HIS A 77 9.55 -19.56 -7.48
N GLY A 78 9.71 -18.38 -8.05
CA GLY A 78 9.67 -18.18 -9.51
C GLY A 78 8.88 -16.92 -9.89
N TYR A 79 8.89 -16.64 -11.18
CA TYR A 79 8.17 -15.49 -11.75
C TYR A 79 6.66 -15.72 -11.80
N GLY A 80 5.91 -14.60 -11.91
CA GLY A 80 4.46 -14.64 -11.93
C GLY A 80 3.87 -15.56 -13.00
N LYS A 81 4.44 -15.53 -14.23
CA LYS A 81 3.99 -16.37 -15.35
C LYS A 81 4.34 -17.85 -15.18
N GLU A 82 5.46 -18.17 -14.52
CA GLU A 82 6.02 -19.52 -14.46
C GLU A 82 5.53 -20.29 -13.24
N ALA A 83 5.40 -19.62 -12.09
CA ALA A 83 4.97 -20.23 -10.84
C ALA A 83 3.59 -19.73 -10.38
N GLY A 84 3.32 -18.43 -10.52
CA GLY A 84 2.08 -17.83 -10.03
C GLY A 84 0.85 -18.23 -10.85
N GLU A 85 0.90 -18.10 -12.16
CA GLU A 85 -0.23 -18.40 -13.03
C GLU A 85 -0.61 -19.89 -13.04
N PRO A 86 0.32 -20.86 -13.16
CA PRO A 86 -0.02 -22.27 -13.00
C PRO A 86 -0.60 -22.60 -11.64
N LEU A 87 -0.10 -21.96 -10.56
CA LEU A 87 -0.62 -22.15 -9.22
C LEU A 87 -2.09 -21.75 -9.10
N VAL A 88 -2.46 -20.54 -9.58
CA VAL A 88 -3.85 -20.07 -9.48
C VAL A 88 -4.81 -20.81 -10.40
N ARG A 89 -4.31 -21.36 -11.52
CA ARG A 89 -5.09 -22.18 -12.47
C ARG A 89 -5.29 -23.62 -11.98
N HIS A 90 -4.49 -24.12 -11.03
CA HIS A 90 -4.50 -25.51 -10.64
C HIS A 90 -5.89 -25.93 -10.14
N LYS A 91 -6.39 -27.08 -10.63
CA LYS A 91 -7.76 -27.56 -10.34
C LYS A 91 -8.03 -27.85 -8.87
N ASP A 92 -7.01 -28.22 -8.10
CA ASP A 92 -7.12 -28.55 -6.69
C ASP A 92 -6.99 -27.34 -5.77
N VAL A 93 -6.57 -26.20 -6.29
CA VAL A 93 -6.59 -24.93 -5.55
C VAL A 93 -8.03 -24.42 -5.47
N ARG A 94 -8.53 -24.26 -4.26
CA ARG A 94 -9.91 -23.87 -3.96
C ARG A 94 -10.07 -22.39 -3.61
N ALA A 95 -9.00 -21.77 -3.09
CA ALA A 95 -8.98 -20.36 -2.74
C ALA A 95 -7.67 -19.73 -3.14
N VAL A 96 -7.72 -18.44 -3.52
CA VAL A 96 -6.56 -17.62 -3.86
C VAL A 96 -6.56 -16.39 -2.97
N SER A 97 -5.50 -16.19 -2.17
CA SER A 97 -5.25 -14.95 -1.46
C SER A 97 -4.06 -14.25 -2.12
N PHE A 98 -4.30 -13.07 -2.66
CA PHE A 98 -3.32 -12.29 -3.41
C PHE A 98 -3.19 -10.88 -2.82
N THR A 99 -1.95 -10.41 -2.71
CA THR A 99 -1.63 -8.99 -2.48
C THR A 99 -0.67 -8.51 -3.55
N GLY A 100 -1.00 -7.40 -4.21
CA GLY A 100 -0.19 -6.80 -5.26
C GLY A 100 -0.95 -5.77 -6.08
N SER A 101 -0.49 -5.49 -7.31
CA SER A 101 -1.14 -4.48 -8.16
C SER A 101 -2.54 -4.89 -8.61
N THR A 102 -3.43 -3.92 -8.78
CA THR A 102 -4.80 -4.12 -9.30
C THR A 102 -4.79 -4.81 -10.66
N LEU A 103 -3.86 -4.45 -11.53
CA LEU A 103 -3.70 -5.09 -12.85
C LEU A 103 -3.41 -6.58 -12.73
N THR A 104 -2.52 -6.97 -11.81
CA THR A 104 -2.19 -8.39 -11.58
C THR A 104 -3.36 -9.12 -10.92
N GLY A 105 -4.04 -8.50 -9.97
CA GLY A 105 -5.25 -9.05 -9.34
C GLY A 105 -6.33 -9.39 -10.38
N ASN A 106 -6.63 -8.48 -11.28
CA ASN A 106 -7.58 -8.70 -12.38
C ASN A 106 -7.18 -9.90 -13.26
N ARG A 107 -5.89 -10.01 -13.62
CA ARG A 107 -5.37 -11.15 -14.39
C ARG A 107 -5.53 -12.47 -13.63
N ILE A 108 -5.29 -12.47 -12.32
CA ILE A 108 -5.44 -13.65 -11.47
C ILE A 108 -6.91 -14.11 -11.43
N VAL A 109 -7.85 -13.20 -11.23
CA VAL A 109 -9.28 -13.53 -11.21
C VAL A 109 -9.72 -14.14 -12.53
N GLN A 110 -9.32 -13.55 -13.66
CA GLN A 110 -9.60 -14.07 -14.99
C GLN A 110 -8.95 -15.45 -15.23
N ALA A 111 -7.72 -15.66 -14.78
CA ALA A 111 -6.98 -16.89 -14.99
C ALA A 111 -7.45 -18.05 -14.11
N ALA A 112 -7.82 -17.77 -12.86
CA ALA A 112 -8.17 -18.77 -11.86
C ALA A 112 -9.58 -19.35 -12.05
N GLY A 113 -10.47 -18.64 -12.72
CA GLY A 113 -11.87 -19.03 -12.87
C GLY A 113 -12.65 -18.96 -11.55
N LEU A 114 -13.68 -19.77 -11.40
CA LEU A 114 -14.56 -19.77 -10.23
C LEU A 114 -13.88 -20.38 -9.00
N LYS A 115 -13.29 -19.53 -8.16
CA LYS A 115 -12.66 -19.88 -6.89
C LYS A 115 -13.06 -18.88 -5.81
N LYS A 116 -12.68 -19.13 -4.56
CA LYS A 116 -12.75 -18.11 -3.50
C LYS A 116 -11.54 -17.18 -3.61
N PHE A 117 -11.77 -15.88 -3.43
CA PHE A 117 -10.72 -14.86 -3.51
C PHE A 117 -10.68 -14.02 -2.23
N SER A 118 -9.45 -13.69 -1.82
CA SER A 118 -9.12 -12.63 -0.86
C SER A 118 -8.07 -11.76 -1.53
N MET A 119 -8.45 -10.53 -1.91
CA MET A 119 -7.65 -9.65 -2.75
C MET A 119 -7.30 -8.36 -1.99
N GLU A 120 -6.01 -8.12 -1.79
CA GLU A 120 -5.45 -6.87 -1.31
C GLU A 120 -4.71 -6.20 -2.46
N LEU A 121 -5.26 -5.10 -2.96
CA LEU A 121 -4.81 -4.50 -4.22
C LEU A 121 -4.15 -3.13 -3.98
N GLY A 122 -3.96 -2.37 -5.05
CA GLY A 122 -3.38 -1.04 -5.00
C GLY A 122 -4.25 -0.02 -4.26
N GLY A 123 -3.65 1.11 -3.91
CA GLY A 123 -4.31 2.21 -3.25
C GLY A 123 -3.75 3.57 -3.67
N LYS A 124 -4.56 4.62 -3.48
CA LYS A 124 -4.19 6.03 -3.61
C LYS A 124 -4.89 6.81 -2.51
N SER A 125 -4.63 6.41 -1.29
CA SER A 125 -5.38 6.77 -0.10
C SER A 125 -5.44 8.28 0.12
N PRO A 126 -6.65 8.86 0.30
CA PRO A 126 -6.79 10.24 0.70
C PRO A 126 -6.39 10.42 2.16
N PHE A 127 -5.59 11.44 2.44
CA PHE A 127 -5.19 11.87 3.76
C PHE A 127 -5.77 13.27 4.00
N VAL A 128 -6.95 13.33 4.64
CA VAL A 128 -7.76 14.54 4.75
C VAL A 128 -7.47 15.27 6.05
N ILE A 129 -7.09 16.55 5.97
CA ILE A 129 -6.73 17.38 7.10
C ILE A 129 -7.62 18.62 7.14
N PHE A 130 -8.51 18.70 8.13
CA PHE A 130 -9.33 19.87 8.40
C PHE A 130 -8.57 20.92 9.22
N ASP A 131 -9.06 22.15 9.20
CA ASP A 131 -8.42 23.29 9.87
C ASP A 131 -8.49 23.24 11.40
N ASP A 132 -9.38 22.42 11.95
CA ASP A 132 -9.49 22.15 13.39
C ASP A 132 -8.64 20.96 13.86
N ALA A 133 -7.87 20.32 12.99
CA ALA A 133 -7.00 19.21 13.37
C ALA A 133 -5.81 19.66 14.24
N ASP A 134 -5.31 18.75 15.07
CA ASP A 134 -3.98 18.94 15.68
C ASP A 134 -2.92 19.01 14.57
N PHE A 135 -2.54 20.23 14.25
CA PHE A 135 -1.71 20.56 13.09
C PHE A 135 -0.37 19.82 13.06
N GLU A 136 0.35 19.81 14.18
CA GLU A 136 1.70 19.20 14.20
C GLU A 136 1.60 17.66 14.15
N ARG A 137 0.64 17.05 14.83
CA ARG A 137 0.42 15.60 14.74
C ARG A 137 -0.05 15.18 13.35
N ALA A 138 -0.97 15.91 12.74
CA ALA A 138 -1.42 15.64 11.38
C ALA A 138 -0.28 15.77 10.36
N LEU A 139 0.59 16.79 10.55
CA LEU A 139 1.78 17.00 9.72
C LEU A 139 2.77 15.84 9.85
N ASP A 140 3.11 15.43 11.07
CA ASP A 140 4.04 14.32 11.32
C ASP A 140 3.48 13.00 10.76
N ALA A 141 2.20 12.75 10.96
CA ALA A 141 1.53 11.58 10.42
C ALA A 141 1.51 11.58 8.87
N ALA A 142 1.23 12.71 8.24
CA ALA A 142 1.26 12.82 6.78
C ALA A 142 2.65 12.54 6.21
N VAL A 143 3.69 13.11 6.81
CA VAL A 143 5.09 12.85 6.44
C VAL A 143 5.44 11.37 6.60
N PHE A 144 5.08 10.76 7.74
CA PHE A 144 5.30 9.34 8.00
C PHE A 144 4.55 8.46 7.00
N MET A 145 3.28 8.75 6.72
CA MET A 145 2.43 7.91 5.88
C MET A 145 2.87 7.85 4.43
N ILE A 146 3.52 8.90 3.91
CA ILE A 146 3.99 8.88 2.52
C ILE A 146 5.46 8.50 2.39
N PHE A 147 6.35 8.85 3.34
CA PHE A 147 7.77 8.63 3.16
C PHE A 147 8.32 7.39 3.88
N SER A 148 7.62 6.84 4.88
CA SER A 148 8.01 5.57 5.50
C SER A 148 7.95 4.42 4.49
N ASN A 149 8.85 3.46 4.63
CA ASN A 149 9.04 2.36 3.68
C ASN A 149 9.15 2.87 2.22
N ASN A 150 9.84 3.99 2.01
CA ASN A 150 10.05 4.63 0.70
C ASN A 150 8.75 5.02 -0.05
N GLY A 151 7.61 5.13 0.63
CA GLY A 151 6.31 5.27 -0.02
C GLY A 151 5.84 4.00 -0.75
N GLU A 152 6.54 2.89 -0.60
CA GLU A 152 6.24 1.59 -1.20
C GLU A 152 5.20 0.83 -0.35
N ARG A 153 4.07 1.50 -0.07
CA ARG A 153 2.95 0.99 0.74
C ARG A 153 1.63 1.16 0.01
N CYS A 154 0.81 0.12 0.00
CA CYS A 154 -0.54 0.18 -0.58
C CYS A 154 -1.47 1.15 0.17
N THR A 155 -1.21 1.35 1.48
CA THR A 155 -1.94 2.29 2.34
C THR A 155 -1.27 3.67 2.43
N ALA A 156 -0.27 4.00 1.60
CA ALA A 156 0.38 5.31 1.66
C ALA A 156 -0.63 6.44 1.45
N GLY A 157 -0.65 7.41 2.39
CA GLY A 157 -1.47 8.63 2.28
C GLY A 157 -0.87 9.61 1.26
N SER A 158 -0.81 9.20 0.00
CA SER A 158 -0.09 9.93 -1.06
C SER A 158 -0.89 11.08 -1.66
N ARG A 159 -2.22 11.11 -1.50
CA ARG A 159 -3.10 12.26 -1.77
C ARG A 159 -3.40 12.98 -0.47
N ILE A 160 -2.69 14.06 -0.19
CA ILE A 160 -2.85 14.85 1.03
C ILE A 160 -3.81 16.00 0.73
N LEU A 161 -5.07 15.85 1.16
CA LEU A 161 -6.12 16.83 1.01
C LEU A 161 -6.10 17.76 2.22
N VAL A 162 -5.85 19.05 2.02
CA VAL A 162 -5.70 20.03 3.11
C VAL A 162 -6.71 21.14 2.95
N GLN A 163 -7.42 21.48 4.04
CA GLN A 163 -8.39 22.57 4.00
C GLN A 163 -7.73 23.89 3.65
N GLN A 164 -8.38 24.67 2.75
CA GLN A 164 -7.83 25.88 2.14
C GLN A 164 -7.34 26.90 3.17
N SER A 165 -8.01 27.03 4.33
CA SER A 165 -7.65 27.98 5.39
C SER A 165 -6.27 27.74 5.99
N ILE A 166 -5.77 26.51 5.98
CA ILE A 166 -4.46 26.12 6.53
C ILE A 166 -3.47 25.66 5.44
N TYR A 167 -3.89 25.60 4.17
CA TYR A 167 -3.14 24.95 3.09
C TYR A 167 -1.73 25.53 2.93
N ALA A 168 -1.58 26.84 2.79
CA ALA A 168 -0.28 27.47 2.57
C ALA A 168 0.70 27.15 3.70
N LYS A 169 0.26 27.33 4.96
CA LYS A 169 1.06 27.01 6.14
C LYS A 169 1.42 25.53 6.18
N PHE A 170 0.50 24.64 5.82
CA PHE A 170 0.76 23.20 5.81
C PHE A 170 1.78 22.83 4.74
N VAL A 171 1.67 23.35 3.53
CA VAL A 171 2.62 23.13 2.43
C VAL A 171 4.03 23.52 2.86
N ASP A 172 4.22 24.73 3.40
CA ASP A 172 5.53 25.22 3.84
C ASP A 172 6.16 24.28 4.88
N ARG A 173 5.39 23.89 5.90
CA ARG A 173 5.87 23.02 6.96
C ARG A 173 6.13 21.59 6.49
N PHE A 174 5.28 21.08 5.58
CA PHE A 174 5.45 19.75 4.99
C PHE A 174 6.72 19.67 4.15
N VAL A 175 6.98 20.69 3.32
CA VAL A 175 8.19 20.77 2.52
C VAL A 175 9.44 20.88 3.40
N GLU A 176 9.38 21.68 4.49
CA GLU A 176 10.47 21.76 5.47
C GLU A 176 10.80 20.39 6.06
N ARG A 177 9.77 19.60 6.46
CA ARG A 177 9.95 18.24 6.98
C ARG A 177 10.48 17.27 5.93
N ALA A 178 9.94 17.32 4.72
CA ALA A 178 10.37 16.46 3.61
C ALA A 178 11.84 16.67 3.23
N LYS A 179 12.32 17.91 3.22
CA LYS A 179 13.73 18.26 2.96
C LYS A 179 14.70 17.74 4.03
N LYS A 180 14.24 17.50 5.24
CA LYS A 180 15.06 16.94 6.35
C LYS A 180 15.14 15.42 6.35
N ILE A 181 14.37 14.75 5.50
CA ILE A 181 14.38 13.29 5.41
C ILE A 181 15.72 12.82 4.84
N ARG A 182 16.42 12.00 5.61
CA ARG A 182 17.70 11.44 5.19
C ARG A 182 17.47 10.27 4.22
N VAL A 183 18.02 10.44 3.02
CA VAL A 183 18.11 9.37 2.01
C VAL A 183 19.50 8.77 2.10
N GLY A 184 19.60 7.45 2.16
CA GLY A 184 20.93 6.84 2.35
C GLY A 184 20.99 5.34 2.41
N ASP A 185 22.05 4.85 3.02
CA ASP A 185 22.32 3.44 3.25
C ASP A 185 21.24 2.81 4.13
N PRO A 186 20.55 1.76 3.69
CA PRO A 186 19.51 1.09 4.49
C PRO A 186 20.04 0.42 5.78
N LEU A 187 21.36 0.27 5.93
CA LEU A 187 21.97 -0.23 7.16
C LEU A 187 22.36 0.88 8.15
N ASP A 188 22.18 2.16 7.78
CA ASP A 188 22.37 3.29 8.70
C ASP A 188 21.03 3.60 9.37
N GLU A 189 20.98 3.52 10.70
CA GLU A 189 19.77 3.76 11.52
C GLU A 189 19.15 5.14 11.33
N GLN A 190 19.91 6.11 10.84
CA GLN A 190 19.41 7.46 10.55
C GLN A 190 18.75 7.58 9.18
N THR A 191 18.86 6.58 8.33
CA THR A 191 18.25 6.56 7.00
C THR A 191 16.75 6.33 7.12
N ILE A 192 15.96 7.22 6.55
CA ILE A 192 14.48 7.10 6.48
C ILE A 192 14.04 6.57 5.12
N VAL A 193 14.68 7.03 4.04
CA VAL A 193 14.40 6.58 2.68
C VAL A 193 15.62 5.87 2.11
N GLY A 194 15.46 4.59 1.85
CA GLY A 194 16.45 3.73 1.21
C GLY A 194 16.30 3.66 -0.31
N PRO A 195 16.94 2.67 -0.97
CA PRO A 195 16.80 2.47 -2.41
C PRO A 195 15.44 1.84 -2.76
N MET A 196 14.89 2.21 -3.92
CA MET A 196 13.76 1.50 -4.54
C MET A 196 14.14 0.05 -4.83
N ILE A 197 13.17 -0.84 -4.74
CA ILE A 197 13.39 -2.30 -4.87
C ILE A 197 14.09 -2.72 -6.15
N SER A 198 13.94 -1.99 -7.24
CA SER A 198 14.52 -2.35 -8.54
C SER A 198 14.71 -1.14 -9.45
N LYS A 199 15.55 -1.29 -10.49
CA LYS A 199 15.71 -0.28 -11.54
C LYS A 199 14.41 0.01 -12.30
N ALA A 200 13.61 -1.01 -12.56
CA ALA A 200 12.33 -0.85 -13.23
C ALA A 200 11.36 -0.04 -12.37
N HIS A 201 11.34 -0.27 -11.06
CA HIS A 201 10.50 0.48 -10.16
C HIS A 201 10.98 1.94 -9.99
N LEU A 202 12.29 2.16 -9.87
CA LEU A 202 12.87 3.51 -9.91
C LEU A 202 12.44 4.27 -11.18
N ALA A 203 12.52 3.62 -12.34
CA ALA A 203 12.10 4.24 -13.61
C ALA A 203 10.60 4.62 -13.60
N LYS A 204 9.74 3.76 -13.05
CA LYS A 204 8.31 4.08 -12.85
C LYS A 204 8.13 5.33 -11.98
N VAL A 205 8.77 5.40 -10.82
CA VAL A 205 8.65 6.54 -9.90
C VAL A 205 9.14 7.83 -10.57
N ARG A 206 10.29 7.78 -11.23
CA ARG A 206 10.85 8.94 -11.97
C ARG A 206 9.93 9.41 -13.10
N HIS A 207 9.31 8.48 -13.83
CA HIS A 207 8.31 8.81 -14.84
C HIS A 207 7.14 9.64 -14.26
N TYR A 208 6.59 9.24 -13.11
CA TYR A 208 5.51 10.01 -12.46
C TYR A 208 5.99 11.37 -11.94
N ILE A 209 7.24 11.48 -11.48
CA ILE A 209 7.81 12.78 -11.09
C ILE A 209 7.91 13.72 -12.31
N GLU A 210 8.36 13.21 -13.46
CA GLU A 210 8.38 13.98 -14.71
C GLU A 210 6.96 14.37 -15.15
N LEU A 211 6.03 13.42 -15.05
CA LEU A 211 4.64 13.62 -15.44
C LEU A 211 3.98 14.70 -14.60
N GLY A 212 4.16 14.72 -13.27
CA GLY A 212 3.59 15.73 -12.41
C GLY A 212 4.02 17.15 -12.78
N SER A 213 5.29 17.33 -13.13
CA SER A 213 5.79 18.61 -13.63
C SER A 213 5.19 18.97 -15.00
N LYS A 214 4.98 18.00 -15.89
CA LYS A 214 4.35 18.22 -17.22
C LYS A 214 2.86 18.53 -17.11
N GLU A 215 2.18 17.97 -16.12
CA GLU A 215 0.76 18.24 -15.83
C GLU A 215 0.55 19.62 -15.17
N GLY A 216 1.62 20.31 -14.77
CA GLY A 216 1.57 21.65 -14.20
C GLY A 216 1.49 21.71 -12.68
N ALA A 217 1.72 20.59 -11.98
CA ALA A 217 1.82 20.58 -10.52
C ALA A 217 3.11 21.31 -10.06
N SER A 218 3.02 22.04 -8.95
CA SER A 218 4.14 22.79 -8.38
C SER A 218 5.12 21.86 -7.65
N LEU A 219 6.26 21.54 -8.26
CA LEU A 219 7.33 20.76 -7.62
C LEU A 219 8.08 21.63 -6.58
N LEU A 220 7.95 21.31 -5.29
CA LEU A 220 8.51 22.10 -4.19
C LEU A 220 9.79 21.53 -3.58
N CYS A 221 9.99 20.22 -3.66
CA CYS A 221 11.27 19.57 -3.28
C CYS A 221 11.41 18.20 -3.94
N GLY A 222 12.61 17.63 -3.90
CA GLY A 222 12.94 16.36 -4.48
C GLY A 222 13.09 16.40 -6.00
N GLY A 223 12.21 15.75 -6.73
CA GLY A 223 12.26 15.68 -8.18
C GLY A 223 13.27 14.64 -8.69
N LEU A 224 13.88 14.95 -9.84
CA LEU A 224 14.80 14.03 -10.52
C LEU A 224 16.27 14.18 -10.12
N ALA A 225 16.56 15.09 -9.18
CA ALA A 225 17.91 15.28 -8.68
C ALA A 225 18.43 13.99 -8.05
N GLN A 226 19.73 13.77 -8.16
CA GLN A 226 20.37 12.64 -7.49
C GLN A 226 20.62 13.03 -6.03
N PRO A 227 20.30 12.13 -5.06
CA PRO A 227 20.69 12.36 -3.68
C PRO A 227 22.22 12.30 -3.53
N ASP A 228 22.74 13.07 -2.57
CA ASP A 228 24.13 12.93 -2.15
C ASP A 228 24.27 11.68 -1.29
N LEU A 229 25.05 10.71 -1.75
CA LEU A 229 25.11 9.37 -1.17
C LEU A 229 26.56 8.95 -0.92
N PRO A 230 26.82 8.20 0.17
CA PRO A 230 28.08 7.54 0.38
C PRO A 230 28.47 6.64 -0.81
N GLU A 231 29.76 6.60 -1.14
CA GLU A 231 30.27 5.83 -2.31
C GLU A 231 29.80 4.37 -2.31
N ARG A 232 29.69 3.76 -1.13
CA ARG A 232 29.24 2.37 -0.96
C ARG A 232 27.87 2.09 -1.56
N VAL A 233 26.95 3.05 -1.50
CA VAL A 233 25.55 2.89 -1.94
C VAL A 233 25.17 3.74 -3.15
N LYS A 234 26.08 4.55 -3.68
CA LYS A 234 25.86 5.49 -4.77
C LYS A 234 25.27 4.88 -6.05
N ARG A 235 25.50 3.57 -6.27
CA ARG A 235 24.97 2.84 -7.44
C ARG A 235 23.58 2.27 -7.23
N GLY A 236 22.95 2.52 -6.06
CA GLY A 236 21.60 2.07 -5.74
C GLY A 236 20.51 2.82 -6.50
N ASN A 237 19.29 2.35 -6.36
CA ASN A 237 18.11 2.88 -7.06
C ASN A 237 17.43 3.99 -6.24
N TYR A 238 18.08 5.11 -6.01
CA TYR A 238 17.59 6.16 -5.13
C TYR A 238 16.75 7.22 -5.83
N VAL A 239 15.78 7.73 -5.09
CA VAL A 239 14.97 8.91 -5.44
C VAL A 239 14.76 9.76 -4.19
N LEU A 240 14.75 11.09 -4.33
CA LEU A 240 14.50 12.00 -3.23
C LEU A 240 13.01 12.03 -2.84
N PRO A 241 12.68 12.22 -1.54
CA PRO A 241 11.35 12.62 -1.13
C PRO A 241 10.86 13.79 -1.97
N THR A 242 9.76 13.57 -2.71
CA THR A 242 9.26 14.51 -3.70
C THR A 242 7.89 15.02 -3.30
N VAL A 243 7.71 16.33 -3.37
CA VAL A 243 6.47 17.00 -2.98
C VAL A 243 5.96 17.85 -4.13
N PHE A 244 4.75 17.54 -4.57
CA PHE A 244 3.97 18.40 -5.48
C PHE A 244 2.87 19.10 -4.70
N ALA A 245 2.72 20.40 -4.89
CA ALA A 245 1.63 21.23 -4.40
C ALA A 245 0.73 21.68 -5.55
N ASP A 246 -0.41 22.26 -5.21
CA ASP A 246 -1.41 22.78 -6.15
C ASP A 246 -1.84 21.71 -7.18
N VAL A 247 -1.89 20.47 -6.73
CA VAL A 247 -2.25 19.32 -7.57
C VAL A 247 -3.77 19.35 -7.80
N ASP A 248 -4.18 19.28 -9.07
CA ASP A 248 -5.59 19.01 -9.42
C ASP A 248 -5.83 17.49 -9.26
N ASN A 249 -6.94 17.11 -8.63
CA ASN A 249 -7.27 15.69 -8.40
C ASN A 249 -7.38 14.87 -9.71
N ARG A 250 -7.62 15.53 -10.85
CA ARG A 250 -7.68 14.90 -12.19
C ARG A 250 -6.31 14.62 -12.79
N MET A 251 -5.22 15.19 -12.26
CA MET A 251 -3.87 14.87 -12.71
C MET A 251 -3.56 13.40 -12.50
N GLN A 252 -2.85 12.79 -13.42
CA GLN A 252 -2.52 11.37 -13.35
C GLN A 252 -1.67 11.03 -12.12
N ILE A 253 -0.82 11.96 -11.66
CA ILE A 253 -0.06 11.79 -10.41
C ILE A 253 -0.95 11.70 -9.17
N ALA A 254 -2.17 12.27 -9.20
CA ALA A 254 -3.17 12.15 -8.14
C ALA A 254 -4.07 10.91 -8.30
N GLN A 255 -4.22 10.40 -9.52
CA GLN A 255 -5.10 9.27 -9.82
C GLN A 255 -4.39 7.92 -9.80
N ASP A 256 -3.11 7.86 -10.16
CA ASP A 256 -2.38 6.59 -10.27
C ASP A 256 -1.56 6.28 -9.01
N GLU A 257 -1.43 4.99 -8.71
CA GLU A 257 -0.56 4.48 -7.66
C GLU A 257 0.92 4.55 -8.09
N ILE A 258 1.64 5.59 -7.62
CA ILE A 258 3.07 5.79 -7.92
C ILE A 258 3.91 4.72 -7.22
N PHE A 259 3.60 4.42 -5.94
CA PHE A 259 4.28 3.47 -5.07
C PHE A 259 5.73 3.87 -4.81
N GLY A 260 5.94 5.13 -4.46
CA GLY A 260 7.23 5.75 -4.19
C GLY A 260 7.09 6.99 -3.31
N PRO A 261 8.17 7.63 -2.89
CA PRO A 261 8.16 8.75 -1.94
C PRO A 261 7.72 10.07 -2.63
N VAL A 262 6.50 10.10 -3.15
CA VAL A 262 5.93 11.23 -3.89
C VAL A 262 4.60 11.62 -3.27
N ALA A 263 4.53 12.82 -2.69
CA ALA A 263 3.35 13.41 -2.09
C ALA A 263 2.65 14.37 -3.06
N CYS A 264 1.32 14.27 -3.12
CA CYS A 264 0.45 15.20 -3.87
C CYS A 264 -0.41 15.98 -2.88
N LEU A 265 -0.16 17.28 -2.72
CA LEU A 265 -0.93 18.16 -1.85
C LEU A 265 -2.02 18.86 -2.66
N ILE A 266 -3.27 18.71 -2.20
CA ILE A 266 -4.48 19.15 -2.89
C ILE A 266 -5.29 20.02 -1.93
N PRO A 267 -5.64 21.28 -2.25
CA PRO A 267 -6.48 22.09 -1.42
C PRO A 267 -7.95 21.68 -1.55
N PHE A 268 -8.71 21.73 -0.45
CA PHE A 268 -10.18 21.62 -0.48
C PHE A 268 -10.86 22.77 0.27
N LYS A 269 -12.12 23.06 -0.06
CA LYS A 269 -12.86 24.22 0.48
C LYS A 269 -13.56 23.89 1.81
N ASP A 270 -14.33 22.83 1.82
CA ASP A 270 -15.23 22.43 2.91
C ASP A 270 -15.37 20.90 2.99
N GLU A 271 -16.14 20.42 3.97
CA GLU A 271 -16.36 18.98 4.23
C GLU A 271 -16.90 18.24 2.99
N ALA A 272 -17.87 18.83 2.29
CA ALA A 272 -18.48 18.21 1.10
C ALA A 272 -17.46 18.10 -0.05
N HIS A 273 -16.63 19.13 -0.25
CA HIS A 273 -15.57 19.11 -1.26
C HIS A 273 -14.46 18.11 -0.91
N ALA A 274 -14.11 17.98 0.38
CA ALA A 274 -13.13 16.98 0.82
C ALA A 274 -13.61 15.54 0.51
N ILE A 275 -14.87 15.23 0.81
CA ILE A 275 -15.49 13.93 0.54
C ILE A 275 -15.54 13.67 -0.97
N ALA A 276 -15.96 14.66 -1.77
CA ALA A 276 -16.00 14.53 -3.22
C ALA A 276 -14.63 14.23 -3.80
N LEU A 277 -13.59 14.96 -3.41
CA LEU A 277 -12.22 14.70 -3.84
C LEU A 277 -11.70 13.35 -3.35
N ALA A 278 -12.02 12.95 -2.11
CA ALA A 278 -11.59 11.68 -1.57
C ALA A 278 -12.12 10.50 -2.38
N ASN A 279 -13.39 10.56 -2.80
CA ASN A 279 -14.09 9.51 -3.53
C ASN A 279 -13.87 9.54 -5.06
N ASP A 280 -13.37 10.66 -5.61
CA ASP A 280 -13.08 10.80 -7.05
C ASP A 280 -11.77 10.09 -7.42
N ILE A 281 -11.78 8.77 -7.27
CA ILE A 281 -10.64 7.86 -7.49
C ILE A 281 -11.15 6.42 -7.70
N GLN A 282 -10.40 5.63 -8.46
CA GLN A 282 -10.73 4.20 -8.69
C GLN A 282 -10.33 3.26 -7.54
N TYR A 283 -9.61 3.74 -6.53
CA TYR A 283 -9.13 2.96 -5.40
C TYR A 283 -9.98 3.21 -4.15
N GLY A 284 -10.08 2.21 -3.26
CA GLY A 284 -10.83 2.31 -2.02
C GLY A 284 -10.19 1.50 -0.87
N LEU A 285 -8.86 1.40 -0.81
CA LEU A 285 -8.20 0.57 0.20
C LEU A 285 -8.25 1.21 1.59
N SER A 286 -7.73 2.43 1.75
CA SER A 286 -7.72 3.13 3.03
C SER A 286 -7.88 4.64 2.87
N SER A 287 -8.26 5.29 3.97
CA SER A 287 -8.38 6.73 4.11
C SER A 287 -7.95 7.19 5.49
N TYR A 288 -7.60 8.46 5.63
CA TYR A 288 -7.18 9.10 6.87
C TYR A 288 -7.92 10.41 7.03
N VAL A 289 -8.46 10.66 8.23
CA VAL A 289 -9.23 11.88 8.55
C VAL A 289 -8.68 12.51 9.82
N TRP A 290 -8.27 13.75 9.73
CA TRP A 290 -7.73 14.54 10.83
C TRP A 290 -8.66 15.71 11.16
N THR A 291 -9.28 15.69 12.33
CA THR A 291 -10.20 16.72 12.86
C THR A 291 -10.40 16.53 14.35
N GLU A 292 -10.52 17.60 15.12
CA GLU A 292 -10.92 17.52 16.53
C GLU A 292 -12.45 17.38 16.72
N SER A 293 -13.22 17.58 15.66
CA SER A 293 -14.68 17.44 15.72
C SER A 293 -15.12 15.97 15.59
N VAL A 294 -15.56 15.35 16.68
CA VAL A 294 -16.11 13.98 16.69
C VAL A 294 -17.24 13.80 15.68
N GLY A 295 -18.15 14.78 15.59
CA GLY A 295 -19.25 14.73 14.62
C GLY A 295 -18.78 14.74 13.16
N ARG A 296 -17.76 15.55 12.84
CA ARG A 296 -17.16 15.57 11.51
C ARG A 296 -16.44 14.25 11.22
N ALA A 297 -15.63 13.75 12.18
CA ALA A 297 -14.94 12.49 12.03
C ALA A 297 -15.88 11.35 11.61
N HIS A 298 -17.01 11.20 12.29
CA HIS A 298 -18.00 10.18 11.95
C HIS A 298 -18.67 10.40 10.58
N ARG A 299 -19.06 11.64 10.25
CA ARG A 299 -19.70 11.91 8.95
C ARG A 299 -18.75 11.65 7.78
N VAL A 300 -17.51 12.16 7.88
CA VAL A 300 -16.53 12.03 6.83
C VAL A 300 -16.08 10.57 6.67
N ALA A 301 -15.81 9.86 7.78
CA ALA A 301 -15.45 8.46 7.74
C ALA A 301 -16.55 7.57 7.14
N ALA A 302 -17.81 7.88 7.41
CA ALA A 302 -18.95 7.15 6.84
C ALA A 302 -19.19 7.47 5.34
N ALA A 303 -18.74 8.63 4.87
CA ALA A 303 -18.96 9.10 3.50
C ALA A 303 -17.81 8.78 2.54
N ILE A 304 -16.61 8.50 3.05
CA ILE A 304 -15.47 8.11 2.20
C ILE A 304 -15.58 6.61 1.84
N GLU A 305 -15.52 6.32 0.55
CA GLU A 305 -15.60 4.97 -0.01
C GLU A 305 -14.25 4.25 0.11
N ALA A 306 -13.89 3.83 1.33
CA ALA A 306 -12.67 3.08 1.60
C ALA A 306 -12.92 1.93 2.59
N GLY A 307 -12.20 0.83 2.42
CA GLY A 307 -12.30 -0.34 3.29
C GLY A 307 -11.82 -0.08 4.72
N MET A 308 -10.88 0.85 4.90
CA MET A 308 -10.40 1.30 6.21
C MET A 308 -10.40 2.83 6.27
N CYS A 309 -10.89 3.38 7.37
CA CYS A 309 -10.77 4.80 7.67
C CYS A 309 -10.11 4.98 9.05
N PHE A 310 -8.97 5.65 9.07
CA PHE A 310 -8.25 5.99 10.29
C PHE A 310 -8.57 7.44 10.68
N VAL A 311 -8.84 7.67 11.96
CA VAL A 311 -9.15 9.01 12.49
C VAL A 311 -8.10 9.39 13.52
N ASN A 312 -7.40 10.52 13.31
CA ASN A 312 -6.37 11.15 14.14
C ASN A 312 -5.17 10.25 14.46
#